data_4cb3766133782dcb357d20dc07930df6
#
_entry.id   4cb3766133782dcb357d20dc07930df6
#
_cell.length_a   1.000
_cell.length_b   1.000
_cell.length_c   1.000
_cell.angle_alpha   90.00
_cell.angle_beta   90.00
_cell.angle_gamma   90.00
#
_symmetry.space_group_name_H-M   'P 1'
#
loop_
_entity.id
_entity.type
_entity.pdbx_description
1 polymer ?
#
loop_
_entity_poly.entity_id
_entity_poly.type
_entity_poly.pdbx_seq_one_letter_code
_entity_poly.pdbx_strand_id
1 'polypeptide(L)'
;KIMPIAKVVEGFFSSKINVTGKLTPELTPDINSLSGSLSASLLDSHVKQTSPLVSALDSQFTQLNLSKLNLKDLKANVTFENGRVVVKPFTIKWNGSTINVAGTHGFDQTMDYKLTFNVPAKMLGADASALLAKLTATEQQKLGDIPVNVNMGGNFTKPQVSTDMKQVVNNLA
;
A
#
# COMPACT_ATOMS: atom_id res chain seq x y z
N LYS A 1 -0.18 -17.58 10.45
CA LYS A 1 -0.90 -16.29 10.23
C LYS A 1 0.01 -15.05 10.43
N ILE A 2 1.30 -15.20 10.22
CA ILE A 2 2.32 -14.18 10.54
C ILE A 2 2.30 -13.00 9.54
N MET A 3 1.81 -13.23 8.32
CA MET A 3 1.84 -12.22 7.24
C MET A 3 0.43 -11.98 6.66
N PRO A 4 -0.42 -11.19 7.33
CA PRO A 4 -1.75 -10.86 6.83
C PRO A 4 -1.72 -10.19 5.44
N ILE A 5 -0.69 -9.36 5.17
CA ILE A 5 -0.51 -8.68 3.89
C ILE A 5 -0.37 -9.66 2.71
N ALA A 6 0.17 -10.86 2.94
CA ALA A 6 0.28 -11.88 1.90
C ALA A 6 -1.09 -12.34 1.35
N LYS A 7 -2.17 -12.13 2.11
CA LYS A 7 -3.54 -12.43 1.65
C LYS A 7 -4.08 -11.40 0.64
N VAL A 8 -3.41 -10.27 0.49
CA VAL A 8 -3.79 -9.21 -0.45
C VAL A 8 -3.21 -9.46 -1.83
N VAL A 9 -2.25 -10.37 -1.95
CA VAL A 9 -1.51 -10.66 -3.18
C VAL A 9 -1.82 -12.08 -3.65
N GLU A 10 -2.01 -12.26 -4.94
CA GLU A 10 -2.12 -13.54 -5.64
C GLU A 10 -1.02 -13.63 -6.69
N GLY A 11 -0.48 -14.86 -6.89
CA GLY A 11 0.55 -15.13 -7.90
C GLY A 11 1.79 -15.80 -7.33
N PHE A 12 2.90 -15.66 -8.02
CA PHE A 12 4.18 -16.29 -7.69
C PHE A 12 5.15 -15.28 -7.09
N PHE A 13 5.86 -15.70 -6.07
CA PHE A 13 6.91 -14.90 -5.46
C PHE A 13 8.10 -15.78 -5.04
N SER A 14 9.28 -15.18 -4.99
CA SER A 14 10.47 -15.76 -4.37
C SER A 14 10.76 -15.01 -3.08
N SER A 15 11.15 -15.72 -2.03
CA SER A 15 11.47 -15.07 -0.76
C SER A 15 12.67 -15.69 -0.08
N LYS A 16 13.40 -14.85 0.65
CA LYS A 16 14.42 -15.26 1.60
C LYS A 16 13.99 -14.80 2.98
N ILE A 17 13.88 -15.73 3.91
CA ILE A 17 13.47 -15.45 5.28
C ILE A 17 14.57 -15.91 6.25
N ASN A 18 14.89 -15.06 7.23
CA ASN A 18 15.65 -15.40 8.40
C ASN A 18 14.74 -15.19 9.61
N VAL A 19 14.63 -16.21 10.44
CA VAL A 19 13.76 -16.16 11.61
C VAL A 19 14.42 -16.81 12.79
N THR A 20 14.28 -16.18 13.95
CA THR A 20 14.66 -16.70 15.26
C THR A 20 13.49 -16.55 16.22
N GLY A 21 13.41 -17.37 17.23
CA GLY A 21 12.34 -17.34 18.23
C GLY A 21 12.42 -18.50 19.19
N LYS A 22 11.48 -18.50 20.15
CA LYS A 22 11.34 -19.56 21.15
C LYS A 22 10.28 -20.58 20.70
N LEU A 23 10.37 -21.78 21.24
CA LEU A 23 9.32 -22.78 21.13
C LEU A 23 8.47 -22.77 22.40
N THR A 24 7.20 -23.08 22.25
CA THR A 24 6.32 -23.40 23.37
C THR A 24 6.69 -24.78 23.96
N PRO A 25 6.16 -25.15 25.14
CA PRO A 25 6.36 -26.50 25.67
C PRO A 25 5.94 -27.62 24.72
N GLU A 26 4.97 -27.34 23.83
CA GLU A 26 4.49 -28.28 22.79
C GLU A 26 5.34 -28.28 21.53
N LEU A 27 6.54 -27.66 21.57
CA LEU A 27 7.48 -27.52 20.44
C LEU A 27 6.91 -26.78 19.21
N THR A 28 5.91 -25.94 19.41
CA THR A 28 5.42 -25.01 18.39
C THR A 28 6.08 -23.64 18.51
N PRO A 29 6.25 -22.87 17.40
CA PRO A 29 6.81 -21.53 17.50
C PRO A 29 5.94 -20.60 18.36
N ASP A 30 6.54 -19.98 19.38
CA ASP A 30 5.92 -18.85 20.08
C ASP A 30 5.98 -17.61 19.17
N ILE A 31 4.86 -17.29 18.55
CA ILE A 31 4.73 -16.25 17.54
C ILE A 31 5.19 -14.88 18.08
N ASN A 32 4.93 -14.59 19.36
CA ASN A 32 5.28 -13.30 19.94
C ASN A 32 6.79 -13.15 20.20
N SER A 33 7.52 -14.27 20.25
CA SER A 33 8.97 -14.30 20.40
C SER A 33 9.72 -14.22 19.08
N LEU A 34 9.01 -14.30 17.93
CA LEU A 34 9.63 -14.33 16.64
C LEU A 34 10.24 -12.97 16.30
N SER A 35 11.48 -13.02 15.82
CA SER A 35 12.18 -11.87 15.23
C SER A 35 12.90 -12.29 13.97
N GLY A 36 13.10 -11.34 13.06
CA GLY A 36 13.82 -11.64 11.82
C GLY A 36 13.54 -10.69 10.67
N SER A 37 13.84 -11.19 9.47
CA SER A 37 13.66 -10.43 8.24
C SER A 37 13.17 -11.32 7.11
N LEU A 38 12.43 -10.70 6.19
CA LEU A 38 12.00 -11.32 4.95
C LEU A 38 12.27 -10.36 3.80
N SER A 39 12.89 -10.87 2.75
CA SER A 39 13.00 -10.20 1.45
C SER A 39 12.17 -11.00 0.46
N ALA A 40 11.23 -10.35 -0.22
CA ALA A 40 10.37 -10.95 -1.22
C ALA A 40 10.52 -10.26 -2.57
N SER A 41 10.50 -11.06 -3.64
CA SER A 41 10.39 -10.59 -5.03
C SER A 41 9.12 -11.20 -5.63
N LEU A 42 8.19 -10.36 -6.05
CA LEU A 42 6.97 -10.77 -6.72
C LEU A 42 7.29 -10.97 -8.20
N LEU A 43 7.06 -12.18 -8.72
CA LEU A 43 7.48 -12.56 -10.07
C LEU A 43 6.37 -12.31 -11.10
N ASP A 44 5.20 -12.89 -10.84
CA ASP A 44 3.97 -12.73 -11.62
C ASP A 44 2.82 -12.67 -10.63
N SER A 45 2.58 -11.50 -10.11
CA SER A 45 1.67 -11.29 -8.98
C SER A 45 0.81 -10.07 -9.22
N HIS A 46 -0.39 -10.11 -8.67
CA HIS A 46 -1.38 -9.03 -8.70
C HIS A 46 -2.10 -8.91 -7.36
N VAL A 47 -2.79 -7.82 -7.14
CA VAL A 47 -3.61 -7.69 -5.94
C VAL A 47 -4.85 -8.57 -6.04
N LYS A 48 -5.24 -9.14 -4.90
CA LYS A 48 -6.48 -9.89 -4.79
C LYS A 48 -7.67 -8.94 -4.84
N GLN A 49 -8.48 -9.04 -5.88
CA GLN A 49 -9.63 -8.13 -6.12
C GLN A 49 -10.66 -8.16 -4.99
N THR A 50 -10.82 -9.29 -4.32
CA THR A 50 -11.76 -9.46 -3.19
C THR A 50 -11.20 -8.96 -1.85
N SER A 51 -10.02 -8.34 -1.83
CA SER A 51 -9.43 -7.81 -0.60
C SER A 51 -10.19 -6.58 -0.11
N PRO A 52 -10.68 -6.55 1.15
CA PRO A 52 -11.31 -5.37 1.73
C PRO A 52 -10.41 -4.13 1.69
N LEU A 53 -9.10 -4.33 1.81
CA LEU A 53 -8.08 -3.28 1.75
C LEU A 53 -8.02 -2.65 0.36
N VAL A 54 -8.00 -3.47 -0.68
CA VAL A 54 -7.99 -2.99 -2.08
C VAL A 54 -9.29 -2.25 -2.38
N SER A 55 -10.44 -2.80 -1.98
CA SER A 55 -11.75 -2.16 -2.16
C SER A 55 -11.84 -0.80 -1.46
N ALA A 56 -11.30 -0.69 -0.25
CA ALA A 56 -11.30 0.56 0.50
C ALA A 56 -10.43 1.64 -0.17
N LEU A 57 -9.29 1.26 -0.74
CA LEU A 57 -8.44 2.17 -1.52
C LEU A 57 -9.07 2.54 -2.87
N ASP A 58 -9.62 1.56 -3.59
CA ASP A 58 -10.23 1.76 -4.91
C ASP A 58 -11.42 2.74 -4.83
N SER A 59 -12.15 2.74 -3.70
CA SER A 59 -13.23 3.71 -3.46
C SER A 59 -12.76 5.16 -3.35
N GLN A 60 -11.50 5.39 -2.96
CA GLN A 60 -10.89 6.72 -2.88
C GLN A 60 -10.28 7.16 -4.22
N PHE A 61 -9.83 6.21 -5.02
CA PHE A 61 -9.08 6.43 -6.27
C PHE A 61 -9.69 5.65 -7.43
N THR A 62 -10.98 5.84 -7.69
CA THR A 62 -11.75 5.06 -8.68
C THR A 62 -11.14 5.05 -10.09
N GLN A 63 -10.44 6.13 -10.47
CA GLN A 63 -9.81 6.25 -11.77
C GLN A 63 -8.51 5.45 -11.91
N LEU A 64 -7.91 5.03 -10.79
CA LEU A 64 -6.67 4.24 -10.81
C LEU A 64 -6.90 2.75 -11.03
N ASN A 65 -8.12 2.23 -10.79
CA ASN A 65 -8.44 0.80 -10.89
C ASN A 65 -7.43 -0.07 -10.13
N LEU A 66 -7.25 0.22 -8.84
CA LEU A 66 -6.25 -0.46 -8.00
C LEU A 66 -6.52 -1.97 -7.87
N SER A 67 -7.76 -2.40 -8.06
CA SER A 67 -8.15 -3.82 -8.13
C SER A 67 -7.47 -4.58 -9.29
N LYS A 68 -6.93 -3.88 -10.29
CA LYS A 68 -6.17 -4.46 -11.41
C LYS A 68 -4.66 -4.26 -11.28
N LEU A 69 -4.20 -3.80 -10.11
CA LEU A 69 -2.79 -3.49 -9.88
C LEU A 69 -1.91 -4.71 -10.11
N ASN A 70 -0.96 -4.58 -11.03
CA ASN A 70 0.05 -5.58 -11.29
C ASN A 70 1.27 -5.30 -10.41
N LEU A 71 1.74 -6.33 -9.73
CA LEU A 71 2.85 -6.26 -8.78
C LEU A 71 4.10 -7.00 -9.32
N LYS A 72 4.14 -7.29 -10.61
CA LYS A 72 5.27 -7.97 -11.23
C LYS A 72 6.58 -7.21 -10.96
N ASP A 73 7.63 -7.97 -10.66
CA ASP A 73 8.99 -7.47 -10.38
C ASP A 73 9.11 -6.56 -9.14
N LEU A 74 8.05 -6.46 -8.33
CA LEU A 74 8.09 -5.72 -7.08
C LEU A 74 8.97 -6.43 -6.06
N LYS A 75 9.82 -5.67 -5.39
CA LYS A 75 10.64 -6.15 -4.26
C LYS A 75 10.19 -5.47 -2.98
N ALA A 76 9.98 -6.27 -1.95
CA ALA A 76 9.61 -5.80 -0.62
C ALA A 76 10.53 -6.39 0.44
N ASN A 77 10.92 -5.56 1.39
CA ASN A 77 11.72 -5.97 2.54
C ASN A 77 10.93 -5.72 3.82
N VAL A 78 10.95 -6.68 4.69
CA VAL A 78 10.17 -6.70 5.91
C VAL A 78 11.07 -7.12 7.06
N THR A 79 10.93 -6.48 8.21
CA THR A 79 11.49 -6.96 9.47
C THR A 79 10.33 -7.22 10.45
N PHE A 80 10.53 -8.14 11.37
CA PHE A 80 9.54 -8.42 12.40
C PHE A 80 10.19 -8.70 13.73
N GLU A 81 9.56 -8.21 14.79
CA GLU A 81 9.99 -8.36 16.16
C GLU A 81 8.81 -8.14 17.12
N ASN A 82 8.76 -8.91 18.21
CA ASN A 82 7.77 -8.75 19.26
C ASN A 82 6.31 -8.69 18.75
N GLY A 83 5.94 -9.57 17.81
CA GLY A 83 4.59 -9.63 17.25
C GLY A 83 4.24 -8.52 16.24
N ARG A 84 5.19 -7.66 15.88
CA ARG A 84 5.01 -6.60 14.89
C ARG A 84 5.89 -6.80 13.67
N VAL A 85 5.36 -6.40 12.54
CA VAL A 85 6.00 -6.43 11.23
C VAL A 85 6.18 -5.00 10.76
N VAL A 86 7.40 -4.66 10.31
CA VAL A 86 7.72 -3.38 9.69
C VAL A 86 7.99 -3.62 8.21
N VAL A 87 7.17 -3.04 7.36
CA VAL A 87 7.35 -3.05 5.90
C VAL A 87 8.19 -1.84 5.52
N LYS A 88 9.40 -2.08 5.03
CA LYS A 88 10.30 -1.02 4.58
C LYS A 88 9.72 -0.31 3.37
N PRO A 89 9.98 0.99 3.20
CA PRO A 89 9.45 1.76 2.06
C PRO A 89 9.77 1.11 0.72
N PHE A 90 8.78 1.02 -0.14
CA PHE A 90 8.91 0.60 -1.53
C PHE A 90 7.94 1.38 -2.41
N THR A 91 8.16 1.36 -3.73
CA THR A 91 7.36 2.10 -4.70
C THR A 91 6.75 1.15 -5.72
N ILE A 92 5.46 1.35 -5.99
CA ILE A 92 4.72 0.69 -7.07
C ILE A 92 4.48 1.72 -8.17
N LYS A 93 4.68 1.31 -9.44
CA LYS A 93 4.33 2.13 -10.62
C LYS A 93 3.07 1.56 -11.24
N TRP A 94 2.05 2.41 -11.43
CA TRP A 94 0.77 1.99 -11.98
C TRP A 94 0.05 3.13 -12.69
N ASN A 95 -0.37 2.90 -13.93
CA ASN A 95 -1.18 3.85 -14.74
C ASN A 95 -0.61 5.28 -14.79
N GLY A 96 0.70 5.41 -14.95
CA GLY A 96 1.36 6.72 -14.97
C GLY A 96 1.52 7.37 -13.60
N SER A 97 1.13 6.69 -12.54
CA SER A 97 1.24 7.13 -11.14
C SER A 97 2.31 6.34 -10.41
N THR A 98 2.79 6.86 -9.30
CA THR A 98 3.62 6.12 -8.35
C THR A 98 2.93 6.05 -6.98
N ILE A 99 3.04 4.91 -6.33
CA ILE A 99 2.48 4.67 -5.00
C ILE A 99 3.64 4.28 -4.09
N ASN A 100 4.00 5.17 -3.18
CA ASN A 100 4.97 4.87 -2.15
C ASN A 100 4.25 4.24 -0.97
N VAL A 101 4.74 3.12 -0.48
CA VAL A 101 4.12 2.32 0.58
C VAL A 101 5.13 2.10 1.69
N ALA A 102 4.75 2.40 2.92
CA ALA A 102 5.47 2.04 4.13
C ALA A 102 4.50 1.84 5.29
N GLY A 103 4.85 1.04 6.27
CA GLY A 103 3.99 0.88 7.43
C GLY A 103 4.33 -0.32 8.28
N THR A 104 3.44 -0.56 9.22
CA THR A 104 3.57 -1.67 10.17
C THR A 104 2.26 -2.41 10.30
N HIS A 105 2.34 -3.67 10.70
CA HIS A 105 1.16 -4.41 11.17
C HIS A 105 1.53 -5.39 12.28
N GLY A 106 0.56 -5.71 13.10
CA GLY A 106 0.69 -6.73 14.12
C GLY A 106 0.36 -8.13 13.58
N PHE A 107 0.84 -9.17 14.27
CA PHE A 107 0.37 -10.54 14.03
C PHE A 107 -1.11 -10.71 14.39
N ASP A 108 -1.65 -9.79 15.20
CA ASP A 108 -3.07 -9.63 15.52
C ASP A 108 -3.90 -9.00 14.39
N GLN A 109 -3.27 -8.66 13.25
CA GLN A 109 -3.84 -8.04 12.06
C GLN A 109 -4.12 -6.54 12.17
N THR A 110 -3.79 -5.88 13.28
CA THR A 110 -3.81 -4.42 13.35
C THR A 110 -2.80 -3.83 12.36
N MET A 111 -3.10 -2.68 11.77
CA MET A 111 -2.22 -2.06 10.79
C MET A 111 -2.15 -0.55 10.95
N ASP A 112 -1.00 -0.02 10.55
CA ASP A 112 -0.71 1.39 10.39
C ASP A 112 0.19 1.57 9.17
N TYR A 113 -0.42 1.93 8.04
CA TYR A 113 0.28 2.16 6.78
C TYR A 113 0.11 3.60 6.33
N LYS A 114 1.18 4.13 5.77
CA LYS A 114 1.20 5.42 5.08
C LYS A 114 1.55 5.18 3.62
N LEU A 115 0.67 5.66 2.76
CA LEU A 115 0.86 5.62 1.33
C LEU A 115 0.90 7.05 0.79
N THR A 116 1.75 7.30 -0.20
CA THR A 116 1.70 8.54 -0.98
C THR A 116 1.47 8.18 -2.43
N PHE A 117 0.35 8.60 -2.94
CA PHE A 117 -0.01 8.47 -4.35
C PHE A 117 0.45 9.73 -5.08
N ASN A 118 1.43 9.61 -5.96
CA ASN A 118 1.81 10.70 -6.87
C ASN A 118 1.05 10.46 -8.18
N VAL A 119 0.01 11.25 -8.40
CA VAL A 119 -0.93 11.05 -9.49
C VAL A 119 -1.02 12.28 -10.38
N PRO A 120 -1.17 12.11 -11.70
CA PRO A 120 -1.50 13.22 -12.57
C PRO A 120 -2.78 13.92 -12.09
N ALA A 121 -2.80 15.25 -12.12
CA ALA A 121 -3.91 16.05 -11.59
C ALA A 121 -5.29 15.63 -12.15
N LYS A 122 -5.35 15.20 -13.40
CA LYS A 122 -6.58 14.68 -14.05
C LYS A 122 -7.17 13.43 -13.38
N MET A 123 -6.40 12.72 -12.58
CA MET A 123 -6.85 11.52 -11.85
C MET A 123 -7.39 11.82 -10.46
N LEU A 124 -7.39 13.08 -10.02
CA LEU A 124 -7.92 13.51 -8.73
C LEU A 124 -9.44 13.68 -8.68
N GLY A 125 -10.14 13.36 -9.79
CA GLY A 125 -11.59 13.42 -9.87
C GLY A 125 -12.13 14.65 -10.60
N ALA A 126 -13.47 14.80 -10.58
CA ALA A 126 -14.17 15.81 -11.36
C ALA A 126 -13.83 17.26 -10.92
N ASP A 127 -13.71 17.50 -9.62
CA ASP A 127 -13.42 18.83 -9.07
C ASP A 127 -12.01 19.31 -9.50
N ALA A 128 -11.01 18.43 -9.42
CA ALA A 128 -9.67 18.73 -9.92
C ALA A 128 -9.67 18.95 -11.43
N SER A 129 -10.42 18.15 -12.20
CA SER A 129 -10.56 18.31 -13.65
C SER A 129 -11.20 19.65 -14.02
N ALA A 130 -12.20 20.11 -13.26
CA ALA A 130 -12.82 21.43 -13.47
C ALA A 130 -11.85 22.59 -13.17
N LEU A 131 -10.98 22.46 -12.18
CA LEU A 131 -9.93 23.44 -11.88
C LEU A 131 -8.87 23.45 -12.99
N LEU A 132 -8.42 22.27 -13.43
CA LEU A 132 -7.44 22.14 -14.52
C LEU A 132 -7.94 22.75 -15.83
N ALA A 133 -9.24 22.67 -16.12
CA ALA A 133 -9.82 23.26 -17.34
C ALA A 133 -9.72 24.78 -17.38
N LYS A 134 -9.47 25.44 -16.24
CA LYS A 134 -9.23 26.89 -16.15
C LYS A 134 -7.77 27.29 -16.42
N LEU A 135 -6.87 26.33 -16.42
CA LEU A 135 -5.44 26.54 -16.64
C LEU A 135 -5.09 26.40 -18.12
N THR A 136 -4.09 27.14 -18.56
CA THR A 136 -3.50 26.94 -19.88
C THR A 136 -2.76 25.60 -19.98
N ALA A 137 -2.57 25.09 -21.18
CA ALA A 137 -1.83 23.84 -21.39
C ALA A 137 -0.41 23.87 -20.78
N THR A 138 0.24 25.02 -20.80
CA THR A 138 1.58 25.20 -20.22
C THR A 138 1.56 25.13 -18.69
N GLU A 139 0.53 25.70 -18.04
CA GLU A 139 0.35 25.61 -16.60
C GLU A 139 0.01 24.19 -16.15
N GLN A 140 -0.85 23.49 -16.89
CA GLN A 140 -1.17 22.08 -16.62
C GLN A 140 0.08 21.19 -16.70
N GLN A 141 0.96 21.41 -17.67
CA GLN A 141 2.21 20.66 -17.80
C GLN A 141 3.19 20.92 -16.65
N LYS A 142 3.20 22.12 -16.09
CA LYS A 142 4.06 22.48 -14.94
C LYS A 142 3.62 21.88 -13.62
N LEU A 143 2.36 21.50 -13.48
CA LEU A 143 1.83 20.91 -12.23
C LEU A 143 2.49 19.57 -11.90
N GLY A 144 2.91 18.77 -12.90
CA GLY A 144 3.47 17.45 -12.67
C GLY A 144 2.51 16.50 -11.96
N ASP A 145 3.06 15.51 -11.28
CA ASP A 145 2.30 14.61 -10.42
C ASP A 145 2.04 15.25 -9.05
N ILE A 146 0.85 15.06 -8.56
CA ILE A 146 0.38 15.64 -7.30
C ILE A 146 0.41 14.57 -6.21
N PRO A 147 1.11 14.80 -5.09
CA PRO A 147 1.13 13.86 -3.99
C PRO A 147 -0.18 13.92 -3.20
N VAL A 148 -0.81 12.77 -3.01
CA VAL A 148 -1.96 12.57 -2.13
C VAL A 148 -1.58 11.57 -1.07
N ASN A 149 -1.67 11.98 0.19
CA ASN A 149 -1.35 11.12 1.32
C ASN A 149 -2.57 10.32 1.76
N VAL A 150 -2.33 9.06 2.04
CA VAL A 150 -3.33 8.12 2.52
C VAL A 150 -2.80 7.45 3.77
N ASN A 151 -3.58 7.49 4.84
CA ASN A 151 -3.34 6.73 6.05
C ASN A 151 -4.31 5.56 6.12
N MET A 152 -3.79 4.38 6.42
CA MET A 152 -4.56 3.16 6.54
C MET A 152 -4.33 2.56 7.92
N GLY A 153 -5.39 2.54 8.73
CA GLY A 153 -5.42 1.97 10.07
C GLY A 153 -6.46 0.86 10.19
N GLY A 154 -6.80 0.52 11.43
CA GLY A 154 -7.74 -0.55 11.73
C GLY A 154 -7.10 -1.93 11.60
N ASN A 155 -7.77 -2.85 10.91
CA ASN A 155 -7.23 -4.17 10.63
C ASN A 155 -7.52 -4.60 9.17
N PHE A 156 -6.87 -5.67 8.70
CA PHE A 156 -6.97 -6.14 7.30
C PHE A 156 -8.38 -6.57 6.87
N THR A 157 -9.27 -6.85 7.80
CA THR A 157 -10.68 -7.23 7.50
C THR A 157 -11.62 -6.03 7.57
N LYS A 158 -11.25 -4.99 8.33
CA LYS A 158 -12.00 -3.73 8.47
C LYS A 158 -11.02 -2.55 8.40
N PRO A 159 -10.49 -2.25 7.22
CA PRO A 159 -9.53 -1.16 7.05
C PRO A 159 -10.24 0.20 7.25
N GLN A 160 -9.50 1.11 7.89
CA GLN A 160 -9.89 2.52 8.02
C GLN A 160 -8.96 3.32 7.12
N VAL A 161 -9.50 3.99 6.12
CA VAL A 161 -8.75 4.76 5.14
C VAL A 161 -9.11 6.24 5.29
N SER A 162 -8.10 7.08 5.42
CA SER A 162 -8.24 8.53 5.36
C SER A 162 -7.26 9.12 4.37
N THR A 163 -7.63 10.24 3.75
CA THR A 163 -6.83 10.91 2.70
C THR A 163 -6.93 12.41 2.83
N ASP A 164 -5.87 13.11 2.44
CA ASP A 164 -5.84 14.58 2.32
C ASP A 164 -6.31 15.09 0.94
N MET A 165 -6.89 14.23 0.10
CA MET A 165 -7.29 14.53 -1.27
C MET A 165 -8.10 15.83 -1.39
N LYS A 166 -9.08 16.07 -0.49
CA LYS A 166 -9.89 17.30 -0.51
C LYS A 166 -9.06 18.55 -0.31
N GLN A 167 -8.10 18.50 0.62
CA GLN A 167 -7.19 19.61 0.88
C GLN A 167 -6.27 19.85 -0.33
N VAL A 168 -5.76 18.77 -0.92
CA VAL A 168 -4.93 18.83 -2.12
C VAL A 168 -5.67 19.49 -3.27
N VAL A 169 -6.92 19.09 -3.53
CA VAL A 169 -7.76 19.69 -4.59
C VAL A 169 -8.04 21.17 -4.30
N ASN A 170 -8.34 21.54 -3.05
CA ASN A 170 -8.56 22.93 -2.67
C ASN A 170 -7.30 23.80 -2.87
N ASN A 171 -6.12 23.25 -2.70
CA ASN A 171 -4.85 23.96 -2.90
C ASN A 171 -4.50 24.16 -4.40
N LEU A 172 -5.22 23.51 -5.31
CA LEU A 172 -5.10 23.72 -6.76
C LEU A 172 -5.96 24.91 -7.24
N ALA A 173 -6.89 25.37 -6.42
CA ALA A 173 -7.78 26.51 -6.72
C ALA A 173 -7.10 27.84 -6.44
#